data_b84b8fb0bcb8476ef07dd2d18685f397
#
_entry.id   b84b8fb0bcb8476ef07dd2d18685f397
#
_cell.length_a   1.000
_cell.length_b   1.000
_cell.length_c   1.000
_cell.angle_alpha   90.00
_cell.angle_beta   90.00
_cell.angle_gamma   90.00
#
_symmetry.space_group_name_H-M   'P 1'
#
loop_
_entity.id
_entity.type
_entity.pdbx_description
1 polymer ?
#
loop_
_entity_poly.entity_id
_entity_poly.type
_entity_poly.pdbx_seq_one_letter_code
_entity_poly.pdbx_strand_id
1 'polypeptide(L)'
;MSLAVPADLLDRAQQGEVDDAAFLDCVRDSLPYAWGVISGLIADLEAGSAQFADNQVPPPDEKARGQLLRLMASDAMRAAVERHYGVRLAFQNCHRAAVFRPEAAAALAQFTSARSQLLNQSPELVDC
;
A
#
# COMPACT_ATOMS: atom_id res chain seq x y z
N MET A 1 -11.65 10.48 4.71
CA MET A 1 -10.26 10.99 4.57
C MET A 1 -9.97 11.24 3.11
N SER A 2 -9.79 12.49 2.76
CA SER A 2 -9.53 12.93 1.38
C SER A 2 -8.05 13.23 1.18
N LEU A 3 -7.61 13.16 -0.08
CA LEU A 3 -6.27 13.64 -0.43
C LEU A 3 -6.25 15.17 -0.40
N ALA A 4 -5.16 15.73 0.13
CA ALA A 4 -4.91 17.17 0.09
C ALA A 4 -4.18 17.49 -1.23
N VAL A 5 -4.95 17.78 -2.26
CA VAL A 5 -4.42 17.95 -3.63
C VAL A 5 -3.93 19.41 -3.82
N PRO A 6 -2.63 19.62 -4.13
CA PRO A 6 -2.14 20.95 -4.45
C PRO A 6 -2.83 21.50 -5.71
N ALA A 7 -3.00 22.83 -5.75
CA ALA A 7 -3.73 23.51 -6.84
C ALA A 7 -3.12 23.22 -8.22
N ASP A 8 -1.79 23.21 -8.32
CA ASP A 8 -1.11 22.96 -9.60
C ASP A 8 -1.29 21.50 -10.05
N LEU A 9 -1.34 20.55 -9.12
CA LEU A 9 -1.61 19.15 -9.44
C LEU A 9 -3.06 18.98 -9.92
N LEU A 10 -4.00 19.65 -9.26
CA LEU A 10 -5.41 19.63 -9.66
C LEU A 10 -5.58 20.20 -11.07
N ASP A 11 -4.92 21.32 -11.38
CA ASP A 11 -4.98 21.94 -12.72
C ASP A 11 -4.45 20.98 -13.79
N ARG A 12 -3.33 20.30 -13.52
CA ARG A 12 -2.79 19.32 -14.46
C ARG A 12 -3.71 18.12 -14.63
N ALA A 13 -4.32 17.66 -13.55
CA ALA A 13 -5.28 16.56 -13.59
C ALA A 13 -6.49 16.89 -14.46
N GLN A 14 -7.00 18.14 -14.38
CA GLN A 14 -8.09 18.62 -15.21
C GLN A 14 -7.73 18.65 -16.70
N GLN A 15 -6.44 18.78 -17.01
CA GLN A 15 -5.92 18.74 -18.37
C GLN A 15 -5.52 17.33 -18.82
N GLY A 16 -5.73 16.32 -17.96
CA GLY A 16 -5.35 14.93 -18.25
C GLY A 16 -3.87 14.63 -18.10
N GLU A 17 -3.12 15.50 -17.41
CA GLU A 17 -1.67 15.42 -17.27
C GLU A 17 -1.28 15.12 -15.81
N VAL A 18 -1.23 13.84 -15.45
CA VAL A 18 -0.78 13.43 -14.10
C VAL A 18 0.29 12.37 -14.26
N ASP A 19 1.50 12.66 -13.76
CA ASP A 19 2.53 11.63 -13.66
C ASP A 19 2.46 10.94 -12.29
N ASP A 20 2.96 9.71 -12.24
CA ASP A 20 2.90 8.89 -11.03
C ASP A 20 3.69 9.52 -9.87
N ALA A 21 4.83 10.16 -10.15
CA ALA A 21 5.66 10.76 -9.10
C ALA A 21 4.92 11.89 -8.38
N ALA A 22 4.27 12.79 -9.13
CA ALA A 22 3.49 13.88 -8.56
C ALA A 22 2.28 13.36 -7.77
N PHE A 23 1.61 12.35 -8.30
CA PHE A 23 0.49 11.70 -7.61
C PHE A 23 0.94 11.06 -6.30
N LEU A 24 2.05 10.32 -6.32
CA LEU A 24 2.58 9.67 -5.13
C LEU A 24 3.09 10.66 -4.08
N ASP A 25 3.64 11.80 -4.48
CA ASP A 25 3.97 12.88 -3.54
C ASP A 25 2.72 13.36 -2.80
N CYS A 26 1.62 13.54 -3.52
CA CYS A 26 0.33 13.91 -2.93
C CYS A 26 -0.17 12.82 -1.96
N VAL A 27 -0.07 11.55 -2.33
CA VAL A 27 -0.47 10.43 -1.47
C VAL A 27 0.39 10.40 -0.21
N ARG A 28 1.70 10.55 -0.34
CA ARG A 28 2.62 10.59 0.81
C ARG A 28 2.25 11.70 1.79
N ASP A 29 2.01 12.90 1.27
CA ASP A 29 1.73 14.06 2.11
C ASP A 29 0.34 13.98 2.76
N SER A 30 -0.61 13.32 2.09
CA SER A 30 -1.98 13.16 2.59
C SER A 30 -2.15 11.98 3.54
N LEU A 31 -1.40 10.89 3.32
CA LEU A 31 -1.50 9.64 4.06
C LEU A 31 -0.12 9.20 4.60
N PRO A 32 0.50 10.00 5.49
CA PRO A 32 1.90 9.78 5.87
C PRO A 32 2.15 8.45 6.58
N TYR A 33 1.22 7.98 7.42
CA TYR A 33 1.37 6.68 8.07
C TYR A 33 1.34 5.54 7.05
N ALA A 34 0.35 5.52 6.18
CA ALA A 34 0.22 4.48 5.15
C ALA A 34 1.44 4.48 4.22
N TRP A 35 1.89 5.67 3.83
CA TRP A 35 3.10 5.80 3.01
C TRP A 35 4.33 5.25 3.73
N GLY A 36 4.47 5.52 5.03
CA GLY A 36 5.55 5.00 5.84
C GLY A 36 5.58 3.48 5.88
N VAL A 37 4.41 2.84 6.01
CA VAL A 37 4.29 1.38 5.97
C VAL A 37 4.76 0.85 4.60
N ILE A 38 4.18 1.34 3.53
CA ILE A 38 4.47 0.84 2.17
C ILE A 38 5.93 1.09 1.78
N SER A 39 6.43 2.31 1.99
CA SER A 39 7.81 2.64 1.65
C SER A 39 8.83 1.85 2.47
N GLY A 40 8.52 1.59 3.75
CA GLY A 40 9.35 0.75 4.60
C GLY A 40 9.41 -0.69 4.10
N LEU A 41 8.29 -1.25 3.66
CA LEU A 41 8.26 -2.60 3.09
C LEU A 41 9.04 -2.67 1.77
N ILE A 42 8.94 -1.65 0.93
CA ILE A 42 9.72 -1.58 -0.32
C ILE A 42 11.22 -1.55 -0.01
N ALA A 43 11.62 -0.73 0.96
CA ALA A 43 13.02 -0.64 1.38
C ALA A 43 13.53 -1.98 1.93
N ASP A 44 12.74 -2.67 2.74
CA ASP A 44 13.09 -4.00 3.27
C ASP A 44 13.25 -5.01 2.14
N LEU A 45 12.36 -4.97 1.16
CA LEU A 45 12.40 -5.86 0.01
C LEU A 45 13.67 -5.62 -0.83
N GLU A 46 14.02 -4.35 -1.07
CA GLU A 46 15.21 -3.97 -1.84
C GLU A 46 16.51 -4.34 -1.12
N ALA A 47 16.53 -4.24 0.21
CA ALA A 47 17.72 -4.54 1.01
C ALA A 47 17.97 -6.04 1.20
N GLY A 48 16.95 -6.88 0.99
CA GLY A 48 17.01 -8.32 1.22
C GLY A 48 16.93 -9.15 -0.04
N SER A 49 16.83 -10.48 0.13
CA SER A 49 16.68 -11.44 -0.95
C SER A 49 15.32 -12.14 -0.94
N ALA A 50 14.42 -11.77 -0.03
CA ALA A 50 13.09 -12.35 0.06
C ALA A 50 12.24 -11.99 -1.16
N GLN A 51 11.23 -12.82 -1.45
CA GLN A 51 10.31 -12.58 -2.55
C GLN A 51 9.28 -11.51 -2.22
N PHE A 52 8.99 -11.32 -0.94
CA PHE A 52 8.04 -10.29 -0.47
C PHE A 52 8.37 -9.85 0.95
N ALA A 53 7.80 -8.72 1.33
CA ALA A 53 7.82 -8.18 2.69
C ALA A 53 6.40 -7.80 3.08
N ASP A 54 6.00 -8.07 4.31
CA ASP A 54 4.65 -7.75 4.79
C ASP A 54 4.68 -7.08 6.17
N ASN A 55 3.65 -6.28 6.41
CA ASN A 55 3.51 -5.55 7.67
C ASN A 55 2.81 -6.42 8.72
N GLN A 56 3.50 -6.66 9.83
CA GLN A 56 3.00 -7.45 10.95
C GLN A 56 2.56 -6.59 12.13
N VAL A 57 2.69 -5.26 12.03
CA VAL A 57 2.41 -4.35 13.14
C VAL A 57 1.06 -3.69 12.94
N PRO A 58 0.11 -3.88 13.89
CA PRO A 58 -1.18 -3.19 13.81
C PRO A 58 -1.02 -1.67 13.84
N PRO A 59 -1.92 -0.93 13.17
CA PRO A 59 -1.93 0.53 13.28
C PRO A 59 -2.10 0.98 14.73
N PRO A 60 -1.44 2.07 15.15
CA PRO A 60 -1.49 2.52 16.55
C PRO A 60 -2.85 3.11 16.96
N ASP A 61 -3.64 3.56 16.00
CA ASP A 61 -4.94 4.17 16.24
C ASP A 61 -5.85 4.07 15.01
N GLU A 62 -7.08 4.55 15.13
CA GLU A 62 -8.04 4.49 14.03
C GLU A 62 -7.68 5.39 12.86
N LYS A 63 -7.03 6.52 13.11
CA LYS A 63 -6.58 7.42 12.05
C LYS A 63 -5.53 6.74 11.16
N ALA A 64 -4.57 6.09 11.77
CA ALA A 64 -3.55 5.32 11.05
C ALA A 64 -4.18 4.16 10.27
N ARG A 65 -5.11 3.43 10.89
CA ARG A 65 -5.85 2.36 10.22
C ARG A 65 -6.59 2.88 9.00
N GLY A 66 -7.28 4.00 9.15
CA GLY A 66 -8.02 4.64 8.06
C GLY A 66 -7.12 5.03 6.90
N GLN A 67 -5.92 5.52 7.17
CA GLN A 67 -4.95 5.84 6.11
C GLN A 67 -4.54 4.61 5.32
N LEU A 68 -4.22 3.51 6.01
CA LEU A 68 -3.79 2.29 5.34
C LEU A 68 -4.91 1.68 4.50
N LEU A 69 -6.13 1.62 5.04
CA LEU A 69 -7.30 1.18 4.31
C LEU A 69 -7.58 2.06 3.10
N ARG A 70 -7.46 3.38 3.25
CA ARG A 70 -7.69 4.34 2.16
C ARG A 70 -6.73 4.12 1.00
N LEU A 71 -5.45 3.91 1.30
CA LEU A 71 -4.45 3.64 0.27
C LEU A 71 -4.71 2.29 -0.41
N MET A 72 -4.88 1.24 0.39
CA MET A 72 -4.99 -0.12 -0.14
C MET A 72 -6.31 -0.40 -0.84
N ALA A 73 -7.37 0.35 -0.53
CA ALA A 73 -8.66 0.23 -1.22
C ALA A 73 -8.71 1.01 -2.54
N SER A 74 -7.75 1.87 -2.81
CA SER A 74 -7.72 2.67 -4.04
C SER A 74 -6.93 1.98 -5.14
N ASP A 75 -7.62 1.58 -6.20
CA ASP A 75 -6.97 1.00 -7.37
C ASP A 75 -5.93 1.96 -7.97
N ALA A 76 -6.25 3.25 -8.04
CA ALA A 76 -5.35 4.26 -8.60
C ALA A 76 -4.06 4.40 -7.77
N MET A 77 -4.19 4.45 -6.44
CA MET A 77 -3.03 4.59 -5.56
C MET A 77 -2.15 3.35 -5.61
N ARG A 78 -2.75 2.15 -5.52
CA ARG A 78 -1.99 0.91 -5.61
C ARG A 78 -1.27 0.78 -6.95
N ALA A 79 -1.98 1.04 -8.04
CA ALA A 79 -1.39 0.94 -9.38
C ALA A 79 -0.22 1.91 -9.58
N ALA A 80 -0.33 3.14 -9.05
CA ALA A 80 0.75 4.11 -9.15
C ALA A 80 2.00 3.66 -8.38
N VAL A 81 1.82 3.11 -7.17
CA VAL A 81 2.93 2.54 -6.39
C VAL A 81 3.57 1.38 -7.16
N GLU A 82 2.76 0.48 -7.68
CA GLU A 82 3.25 -0.69 -8.42
C GLU A 82 4.07 -0.27 -9.65
N ARG A 83 3.58 0.69 -10.42
CA ARG A 83 4.30 1.17 -11.61
C ARG A 83 5.59 1.90 -11.26
N HIS A 84 5.52 2.78 -10.27
CA HIS A 84 6.66 3.65 -9.94
C HIS A 84 7.82 2.86 -9.32
N TYR A 85 7.52 1.87 -8.48
CA TYR A 85 8.54 1.09 -7.78
C TYR A 85 8.80 -0.29 -8.39
N GLY A 86 8.03 -0.70 -9.39
CA GLY A 86 8.20 -2.01 -10.00
C GLY A 86 7.90 -3.16 -9.06
N VAL A 87 6.83 -3.06 -8.30
CA VAL A 87 6.41 -4.06 -7.31
C VAL A 87 4.94 -4.42 -7.49
N ARG A 88 4.49 -5.44 -6.76
CA ARG A 88 3.07 -5.77 -6.64
C ARG A 88 2.64 -5.61 -5.19
N LEU A 89 1.43 -5.12 -5.00
CA LEU A 89 0.86 -4.91 -3.66
C LEU A 89 -0.28 -5.87 -3.42
N ALA A 90 -0.42 -6.32 -2.16
CA ALA A 90 -1.58 -7.08 -1.70
C ALA A 90 -1.91 -6.69 -0.26
N PHE A 91 -3.11 -7.01 0.18
CA PHE A 91 -3.59 -6.59 1.49
C PHE A 91 -4.48 -7.67 2.10
N GLN A 92 -4.19 -8.00 3.35
CA GLN A 92 -5.02 -8.87 4.19
C GLN A 92 -5.31 -8.16 5.49
N ASN A 93 -6.54 -8.32 5.99
CA ASN A 93 -6.95 -7.75 7.26
C ASN A 93 -6.80 -6.21 7.24
N CYS A 94 -6.82 -5.56 8.38
CA CYS A 94 -6.74 -4.11 8.42
C CYS A 94 -5.32 -3.56 8.62
N HIS A 95 -4.30 -4.41 8.64
CA HIS A 95 -2.91 -3.97 8.81
C HIS A 95 -1.90 -4.70 7.93
N ARG A 96 -2.25 -5.86 7.41
CA ARG A 96 -1.28 -6.69 6.72
C ARG A 96 -1.20 -6.32 5.23
N ALA A 97 -0.49 -5.24 4.95
CA ALA A 97 -0.08 -4.89 3.61
C ALA A 97 1.19 -5.66 3.25
N ALA A 98 1.34 -6.05 1.99
CA ALA A 98 2.51 -6.77 1.51
C ALA A 98 2.97 -6.22 0.18
N VAL A 99 4.28 -6.25 -0.03
CA VAL A 99 4.95 -5.80 -1.25
C VAL A 99 5.73 -6.99 -1.82
N PHE A 100 5.50 -7.30 -3.08
CA PHE A 100 6.07 -8.47 -3.76
C PHE A 100 6.96 -8.03 -4.91
N ARG A 101 8.04 -8.79 -5.14
CA ARG A 101 8.81 -8.66 -6.38
C ARG A 101 7.92 -9.04 -7.56
N PRO A 102 8.09 -8.41 -8.74
CA PRO A 102 7.21 -8.68 -9.89
C PRO A 102 7.19 -10.15 -10.32
N GLU A 103 8.32 -10.84 -10.14
CA GLU A 103 8.47 -12.25 -10.52
C GLU A 103 7.93 -13.22 -9.48
N ALA A 104 7.52 -12.76 -8.31
CA ALA A 104 7.05 -13.61 -7.21
C ALA A 104 5.56 -13.96 -7.35
N ALA A 105 5.14 -14.40 -8.54
CA ALA A 105 3.74 -14.67 -8.85
C ALA A 105 3.13 -15.76 -7.96
N ALA A 106 3.90 -16.81 -7.65
CA ALA A 106 3.41 -17.90 -6.81
C ALA A 106 3.19 -17.45 -5.36
N ALA A 107 4.12 -16.66 -4.82
CA ALA A 107 3.99 -16.11 -3.46
C ALA A 107 2.81 -15.15 -3.36
N LEU A 108 2.60 -14.31 -4.38
CA LEU A 108 1.46 -13.40 -4.45
C LEU A 108 0.14 -14.17 -4.51
N ALA A 109 0.06 -15.21 -5.35
CA ALA A 109 -1.14 -16.04 -5.47
C ALA A 109 -1.48 -16.73 -4.15
N GLN A 110 -0.47 -17.21 -3.43
CA GLN A 110 -0.65 -17.84 -2.12
C GLN A 110 -1.16 -16.82 -1.10
N PHE A 111 -0.54 -15.63 -1.04
CA PHE A 111 -0.92 -14.58 -0.09
C PHE A 111 -2.36 -14.11 -0.32
N THR A 112 -2.80 -14.02 -1.57
CA THR A 112 -4.15 -13.55 -1.94
C THR A 112 -5.20 -14.67 -1.97
N SER A 113 -4.84 -15.88 -1.59
CA SER A 113 -5.77 -17.02 -1.57
C SER A 113 -6.76 -16.93 -0.40
N ALA A 114 -7.92 -17.54 -0.58
CA ALA A 114 -8.91 -17.62 0.50
C ALA A 114 -8.35 -18.38 1.71
N ARG A 115 -7.57 -19.43 1.46
CA ARG A 115 -6.94 -20.20 2.54
C ARG A 115 -6.01 -19.32 3.38
N SER A 116 -5.17 -18.52 2.74
CA SER A 116 -4.26 -17.62 3.43
C SER A 116 -5.04 -16.59 4.24
N GLN A 117 -6.08 -16.01 3.67
CA GLN A 117 -6.93 -15.03 4.36
C GLN A 117 -7.54 -15.63 5.64
N LEU A 118 -8.00 -16.88 5.58
CA LEU A 118 -8.63 -17.54 6.73
C LEU A 118 -7.62 -17.93 7.81
N LEU A 119 -6.41 -18.30 7.43
CA LEU A 119 -5.38 -18.75 8.36
C LEU A 119 -4.59 -17.60 9.00
N ASN A 120 -4.58 -16.41 8.40
CA ASN A 120 -3.78 -15.29 8.85
C ASN A 120 -4.61 -14.31 9.68
N GLN A 121 -4.92 -14.72 10.92
CA GLN A 121 -5.68 -13.91 11.87
C GLN A 121 -4.79 -13.40 13.01
N SER A 122 -3.47 -13.37 12.81
CA SER A 122 -2.53 -12.88 13.82
C SER A 122 -1.93 -11.55 13.38
N PRO A 123 -1.84 -10.57 14.28
CA PRO A 123 -2.45 -10.55 15.60
C PRO A 123 -3.98 -10.58 15.49
N GLU A 124 -4.64 -11.02 16.54
CA GLU A 124 -6.11 -11.03 16.58
C GLU A 124 -6.66 -9.62 16.32
N LEU A 125 -7.60 -9.56 15.39
CA LEU A 125 -8.20 -8.30 14.96
C LEU A 125 -9.60 -8.19 15.52
N VAL A 126 -9.71 -7.48 16.63
CA VAL A 126 -10.98 -7.38 17.37
C VAL A 126 -11.90 -6.33 16.72
N ASP A 127 -11.33 -5.24 16.22
CA ASP A 127 -12.09 -4.09 15.73
C ASP A 127 -11.82 -3.78 14.26
N CYS A 128 -11.60 -4.79 13.48
CA CYS A 128 -11.25 -4.59 12.08
C CYS A 128 -12.31 -5.15 11.13
#